data_c176d2cb1c3be781684e72be846ee117
#
_entry.id   c176d2cb1c3be781684e72be846ee117
#
_cell.length_a   1.000
_cell.length_b   1.000
_cell.length_c   1.000
_cell.angle_alpha   90.00
_cell.angle_beta   90.00
_cell.angle_gamma   90.00
#
_symmetry.space_group_name_H-M   'P 1'
#
loop_
_entity.id
_entity.type
_entity.pdbx_description
1 polymer ?
#
loop_
_entity_poly.entity_id
_entity_poly.type
_entity_poly.pdbx_seq_one_letter_code
_entity_poly.pdbx_strand_id
1 'polypeptide(L)'
;MEIKKIKLSTKRGGNGYVSSYSVNIGSNEARTCGLVSEEQSILLCKVVDDENKQIIVKPKRYTLTDEMVQTVISAANDLQNASNLQMQSVPRKHEGIIDMSDIPEPNQDVRKAEATLEEVLMSLRYEEVTDLVTLMLIGAGKDADMTLDGTERFLDYWAYLSDENLFDNKESMITYMMEKEPLAQYLQSGLDILNKPARAKQNPEDFNEL
;
A
#
# COMPACT_ATOMS: atom_id res chain seq x y z
N MET A 1 16.23 -29.05 3.75
CA MET A 1 15.26 -28.41 4.67
C MET A 1 15.42 -29.06 6.02
N GLU A 2 15.72 -28.28 7.06
CA GLU A 2 15.94 -28.79 8.41
C GLU A 2 14.73 -28.40 9.28
N ILE A 3 14.21 -29.35 10.05
CA ILE A 3 13.09 -29.12 10.96
C ILE A 3 13.66 -29.10 12.39
N LYS A 4 13.52 -27.96 13.05
CA LYS A 4 13.96 -27.78 14.45
C LYS A 4 12.76 -27.58 15.35
N LYS A 5 12.82 -28.17 16.54
CA LYS A 5 11.84 -27.91 17.59
C LYS A 5 12.13 -26.56 18.23
N ILE A 6 11.15 -25.66 18.21
CA ILE A 6 11.23 -24.35 18.84
C ILE A 6 10.25 -24.27 20.01
N LYS A 7 10.57 -23.44 21.01
CA LYS A 7 9.73 -23.17 22.15
C LYS A 7 9.26 -21.72 22.11
N LEU A 8 7.95 -21.53 22.21
CA LEU A 8 7.39 -20.22 22.38
C LEU A 8 7.62 -19.72 23.81
N SER A 9 8.21 -18.56 23.94
CA SER A 9 8.29 -17.82 25.21
C SER A 9 7.08 -16.92 25.34
N THR A 10 6.48 -16.85 26.54
CA THR A 10 5.29 -16.06 26.80
C THR A 10 5.63 -14.86 27.67
N LYS A 11 5.11 -13.68 27.32
CA LYS A 11 5.11 -12.50 28.18
C LYS A 11 3.71 -12.34 28.78
N ARG A 12 3.60 -12.15 30.10
CA ARG A 12 2.34 -11.93 30.80
C ARG A 12 2.20 -10.45 31.15
N GLY A 13 1.00 -9.92 30.97
CA GLY A 13 0.63 -8.58 31.44
C GLY A 13 0.41 -8.57 32.95
N GLY A 14 0.26 -7.38 33.53
CA GLY A 14 0.04 -7.19 34.98
C GLY A 14 -1.23 -7.86 35.54
N ASN A 15 -2.18 -8.21 34.67
CA ASN A 15 -3.40 -8.97 35.01
C ASN A 15 -3.23 -10.50 34.92
N GLY A 16 -2.01 -11.01 34.67
CA GLY A 16 -1.70 -12.43 34.58
C GLY A 16 -2.03 -13.10 33.24
N TYR A 17 -2.73 -12.42 32.33
CA TYR A 17 -2.98 -12.95 30.96
C TYR A 17 -1.73 -12.86 30.09
N VAL A 18 -1.61 -13.81 29.17
CA VAL A 18 -0.54 -13.78 28.18
C VAL A 18 -0.77 -12.62 27.20
N SER A 19 0.15 -11.67 27.17
CA SER A 19 0.08 -10.47 26.31
C SER A 19 0.79 -10.67 24.98
N SER A 20 1.80 -11.55 24.92
CA SER A 20 2.54 -11.83 23.69
C SER A 20 3.28 -13.16 23.75
N TYR A 21 3.64 -13.65 22.58
CA TYR A 21 4.53 -14.80 22.39
C TYR A 21 5.78 -14.34 21.64
N SER A 22 6.93 -14.93 21.94
CA SER A 22 8.17 -14.69 21.22
C SER A 22 8.86 -16.00 20.82
N VAL A 23 9.55 -15.97 19.69
CA VAL A 23 10.36 -17.06 19.16
C VAL A 23 11.77 -16.55 19.00
N ASN A 24 12.74 -17.34 19.50
CA ASN A 24 14.14 -17.06 19.25
C ASN A 24 14.58 -17.70 17.93
N ILE A 25 15.09 -16.88 17.02
CA ILE A 25 15.70 -17.32 15.75
C ILE A 25 17.22 -17.25 15.95
N GLY A 26 17.91 -18.34 15.62
CA GLY A 26 19.39 -18.36 15.70
C GLY A 26 20.01 -17.34 14.73
N SER A 27 21.14 -16.73 15.11
CA SER A 27 21.80 -15.70 14.29
C SER A 27 22.19 -16.21 12.90
N ASN A 28 22.64 -17.45 12.79
CA ASN A 28 22.97 -18.06 11.50
C ASN A 28 21.71 -18.29 10.65
N GLU A 29 20.62 -18.74 11.26
CA GLU A 29 19.33 -18.93 10.59
C GLU A 29 18.78 -17.59 10.08
N ALA A 30 18.83 -16.55 10.91
CA ALA A 30 18.41 -15.21 10.54
C ALA A 30 19.22 -14.66 9.35
N ARG A 31 20.55 -14.85 9.33
CA ARG A 31 21.41 -14.46 8.20
C ARG A 31 21.10 -15.27 6.95
N THR A 32 20.98 -16.60 7.06
CA THR A 32 20.67 -17.48 5.90
C THR A 32 19.32 -17.14 5.26
N CYS A 33 18.34 -16.75 6.06
CA CYS A 33 17.02 -16.32 5.58
C CYS A 33 16.97 -14.84 5.18
N GLY A 34 18.07 -14.10 5.28
CA GLY A 34 18.10 -12.68 4.95
C GLY A 34 17.29 -11.78 5.89
N LEU A 35 17.06 -12.25 7.13
CA LEU A 35 16.32 -11.48 8.15
C LEU A 35 17.19 -10.42 8.84
N VAL A 36 18.48 -10.49 8.68
CA VAL A 36 19.45 -9.53 9.23
C VAL A 36 20.55 -9.25 8.20
N SER A 37 21.07 -8.02 8.19
CA SER A 37 22.25 -7.59 7.47
C SER A 37 23.21 -6.89 8.43
N GLU A 38 24.51 -6.98 8.20
CA GLU A 38 25.52 -6.25 8.96
C GLU A 38 25.69 -4.81 8.44
N GLU A 39 25.26 -4.57 7.18
CA GLU A 39 25.49 -3.31 6.47
C GLU A 39 24.25 -2.43 6.42
N GLN A 40 23.05 -3.01 6.55
CA GLN A 40 21.79 -2.29 6.34
C GLN A 40 20.70 -2.73 7.33
N SER A 41 19.85 -1.81 7.72
CA SER A 41 18.60 -2.13 8.40
C SER A 41 17.66 -2.83 7.42
N ILE A 42 17.13 -3.99 7.81
CA ILE A 42 16.16 -4.74 7.02
C ILE A 42 14.80 -4.59 7.66
N LEU A 43 13.84 -4.04 6.90
CA LEU A 43 12.45 -4.04 7.30
C LEU A 43 11.87 -5.45 7.16
N LEU A 44 11.27 -5.96 8.23
CA LEU A 44 10.64 -7.28 8.24
C LEU A 44 9.12 -7.13 8.26
N CYS A 45 8.43 -7.97 7.51
CA CYS A 45 6.98 -8.13 7.63
C CYS A 45 6.63 -9.48 8.23
N LYS A 46 5.50 -9.51 8.95
CA LYS A 46 4.88 -10.70 9.48
C LYS A 46 3.61 -10.98 8.70
N VAL A 47 3.53 -12.14 8.06
CA VAL A 47 2.34 -12.62 7.37
C VAL A 47 1.67 -13.68 8.23
N VAL A 48 0.40 -13.51 8.54
CA VAL A 48 -0.43 -14.50 9.23
C VAL A 48 -1.25 -15.23 8.17
N ASP A 49 -1.00 -16.53 8.04
CA ASP A 49 -1.70 -17.40 7.11
C ASP A 49 -2.64 -18.30 7.90
N ASP A 50 -3.88 -17.87 8.00
CA ASP A 50 -4.90 -18.57 8.78
C ASP A 50 -5.35 -19.89 8.16
N GLU A 51 -5.25 -20.01 6.84
CA GLU A 51 -5.62 -21.24 6.13
C GLU A 51 -4.63 -22.36 6.44
N ASN A 52 -3.33 -22.07 6.33
CA ASN A 52 -2.27 -23.03 6.59
C ASN A 52 -1.79 -23.04 8.05
N LYS A 53 -2.41 -22.20 8.93
CA LYS A 53 -2.08 -22.09 10.35
C LYS A 53 -0.60 -21.79 10.61
N GLN A 54 -0.06 -20.83 9.86
CA GLN A 54 1.36 -20.46 9.96
C GLN A 54 1.57 -18.96 10.07
N ILE A 55 2.69 -18.58 10.67
CA ILE A 55 3.19 -17.22 10.72
C ILE A 55 4.53 -17.19 10.01
N ILE A 56 4.64 -16.35 8.99
CA ILE A 56 5.85 -16.19 8.18
C ILE A 56 6.45 -14.82 8.52
N VAL A 57 7.74 -14.81 8.87
CA VAL A 57 8.53 -13.58 9.00
C VAL A 57 9.52 -13.55 7.84
N LYS A 58 9.47 -12.50 7.06
CA LYS A 58 10.34 -12.34 5.87
C LYS A 58 10.74 -10.88 5.67
N PRO A 59 11.84 -10.61 4.94
CA PRO A 59 12.16 -9.25 4.52
C PRO A 59 11.01 -8.66 3.70
N LYS A 60 10.58 -7.46 4.05
CA LYS A 60 9.64 -6.71 3.23
C LYS A 60 10.34 -6.27 1.94
N ARG A 61 9.72 -6.52 0.82
CA ARG A 61 10.16 -6.09 -0.51
C ARG A 61 8.98 -5.46 -1.24
N TYR A 62 9.28 -4.54 -2.12
CA TYR A 62 8.32 -4.05 -3.10
C TYR A 62 7.93 -5.20 -4.04
N THR A 63 6.64 -5.49 -4.15
CA THR A 63 6.15 -6.69 -4.87
C THR A 63 5.45 -6.36 -6.19
N LEU A 64 5.14 -5.09 -6.44
CA LEU A 64 4.46 -4.67 -7.65
C LEU A 64 5.41 -4.67 -8.85
N THR A 65 4.90 -5.09 -10.00
CA THR A 65 5.52 -4.85 -11.29
C THR A 65 4.87 -3.64 -11.97
N ASP A 66 5.59 -2.98 -12.87
CA ASP A 66 5.03 -1.87 -13.65
C ASP A 66 3.77 -2.30 -14.40
N GLU A 67 3.75 -3.53 -14.96
CA GLU A 67 2.61 -4.08 -15.67
C GLU A 67 1.37 -4.21 -14.77
N MET A 68 1.54 -4.68 -13.53
CA MET A 68 0.44 -4.79 -12.57
C MET A 68 -0.15 -3.41 -12.25
N VAL A 69 0.71 -2.43 -11.97
CA VAL A 69 0.27 -1.07 -11.66
C VAL A 69 -0.42 -0.44 -12.87
N GLN A 70 0.12 -0.59 -14.08
CA GLN A 70 -0.49 -0.07 -15.30
C GLN A 70 -1.83 -0.73 -15.61
N THR A 71 -2.01 -2.01 -15.29
CA THR A 71 -3.31 -2.70 -15.44
C THR A 71 -4.37 -2.06 -14.54
N VAL A 72 -4.03 -1.78 -13.28
CA VAL A 72 -4.94 -1.09 -12.35
C VAL A 72 -5.21 0.35 -12.78
N ILE A 73 -4.18 1.09 -13.21
CA ILE A 73 -4.33 2.46 -13.74
C ILE A 73 -5.28 2.48 -14.93
N SER A 74 -5.16 1.51 -15.85
CA SER A 74 -6.05 1.41 -17.01
C SER A 74 -7.50 1.19 -16.60
N ALA A 75 -7.76 0.21 -15.71
CA ALA A 75 -9.10 -0.08 -15.22
C ALA A 75 -9.72 1.11 -14.44
N ALA A 76 -8.92 1.80 -13.64
CA ALA A 76 -9.35 3.00 -12.90
C ALA A 76 -9.66 4.17 -13.85
N ASN A 77 -8.89 4.35 -14.93
CA ASN A 77 -9.20 5.36 -15.97
C ASN A 77 -10.49 5.02 -16.71
N ASP A 78 -10.74 3.75 -17.02
CA ASP A 78 -11.98 3.33 -17.69
C ASP A 78 -13.19 3.64 -16.80
N LEU A 79 -13.13 3.39 -15.51
CA LEU A 79 -14.17 3.75 -14.55
C LEU A 79 -14.37 5.26 -14.50
N GLN A 80 -13.31 6.04 -14.37
CA GLN A 80 -13.38 7.50 -14.35
C GLN A 80 -13.97 8.07 -15.63
N ASN A 81 -13.59 7.54 -16.79
CA ASN A 81 -14.14 7.96 -18.09
C ASN A 81 -15.63 7.64 -18.20
N ALA A 82 -16.06 6.44 -17.81
CA ALA A 82 -17.48 6.05 -17.80
C ALA A 82 -18.29 6.97 -16.89
N SER A 83 -17.79 7.25 -15.68
CA SER A 83 -18.41 8.16 -14.70
C SER A 83 -18.51 9.59 -15.26
N ASN A 84 -17.43 10.11 -15.85
CA ASN A 84 -17.42 11.44 -16.46
C ASN A 84 -18.42 11.57 -17.62
N LEU A 85 -18.53 10.55 -18.49
CA LEU A 85 -19.50 10.53 -19.57
C LEU A 85 -20.94 10.52 -19.03
N GLN A 86 -21.21 9.75 -18.00
CA GLN A 86 -22.51 9.76 -17.34
C GLN A 86 -22.83 11.15 -16.76
N MET A 87 -21.88 11.75 -16.04
CA MET A 87 -22.07 13.07 -15.42
C MET A 87 -22.24 14.20 -16.44
N GLN A 88 -21.64 14.09 -17.64
CA GLN A 88 -21.87 15.06 -18.72
C GLN A 88 -23.31 15.06 -19.24
N SER A 89 -24.04 13.95 -19.09
CA SER A 89 -25.44 13.84 -19.48
C SER A 89 -26.42 14.45 -18.46
N VAL A 90 -25.94 14.81 -17.25
CA VAL A 90 -26.76 15.39 -16.18
C VAL A 90 -27.04 16.87 -16.46
N PRO A 91 -28.31 17.31 -16.46
CA PRO A 91 -28.65 18.71 -16.64
C PRO A 91 -28.04 19.56 -15.52
N ARG A 92 -27.30 20.59 -15.90
CA ARG A 92 -26.74 21.56 -14.93
C ARG A 92 -27.80 22.63 -14.64
N LYS A 93 -28.18 22.77 -13.37
CA LYS A 93 -29.02 23.84 -12.87
C LYS A 93 -28.16 24.99 -12.43
N HIS A 94 -28.53 26.23 -12.71
CA HIS A 94 -27.88 27.48 -12.29
C HIS A 94 -26.37 27.45 -12.05
N GLU A 95 -25.60 28.19 -12.83
CA GLU A 95 -24.14 28.43 -12.68
C GLU A 95 -23.23 27.19 -12.64
N GLY A 96 -23.67 26.05 -13.20
CA GLY A 96 -22.84 24.86 -13.29
C GLY A 96 -22.85 23.95 -12.05
N ILE A 97 -23.67 24.25 -11.06
CA ILE A 97 -23.85 23.40 -9.86
C ILE A 97 -24.77 22.24 -10.21
N ILE A 98 -24.34 21.02 -9.83
CA ILE A 98 -25.16 19.81 -9.87
C ILE A 98 -25.70 19.59 -8.45
N ASP A 99 -27.02 19.48 -8.31
CA ASP A 99 -27.61 19.11 -7.02
C ASP A 99 -27.31 17.63 -6.75
N MET A 100 -26.98 17.29 -5.51
CA MET A 100 -26.70 15.90 -5.10
C MET A 100 -27.89 14.97 -5.42
N SER A 101 -29.13 15.51 -5.39
CA SER A 101 -30.34 14.75 -5.75
C SER A 101 -30.47 14.46 -7.25
N ASP A 102 -29.72 15.18 -8.09
CA ASP A 102 -29.72 14.99 -9.55
C ASP A 102 -28.60 14.05 -10.04
N ILE A 103 -27.76 13.55 -9.14
CA ILE A 103 -26.73 12.56 -9.47
C ILE A 103 -27.43 11.23 -9.79
N PRO A 104 -27.32 10.73 -11.03
CA PRO A 104 -28.02 9.51 -11.41
C PRO A 104 -27.34 8.28 -10.79
N GLU A 105 -28.12 7.26 -10.56
CA GLU A 105 -27.58 5.93 -10.27
C GLU A 105 -26.59 5.49 -11.36
N PRO A 106 -25.51 4.76 -11.00
CA PRO A 106 -24.54 4.28 -11.99
C PRO A 106 -25.22 3.51 -13.13
N ASN A 107 -24.96 3.94 -14.35
CA ASN A 107 -25.47 3.27 -15.54
C ASN A 107 -24.71 1.94 -15.80
N GLN A 108 -25.09 1.21 -16.86
CA GLN A 108 -24.51 -0.09 -17.16
C GLN A 108 -22.98 0.00 -17.46
N ASP A 109 -22.51 1.06 -18.11
CA ASP A 109 -21.12 1.24 -18.45
C ASP A 109 -20.26 1.52 -17.20
N VAL A 110 -20.76 2.37 -16.30
CA VAL A 110 -20.11 2.64 -15.00
C VAL A 110 -20.04 1.36 -14.18
N ARG A 111 -21.17 0.64 -14.02
CA ARG A 111 -21.18 -0.63 -13.25
C ARG A 111 -20.25 -1.69 -13.82
N LYS A 112 -20.13 -1.76 -15.16
CA LYS A 112 -19.21 -2.69 -15.81
C LYS A 112 -17.77 -2.31 -15.56
N ALA A 113 -17.40 -1.03 -15.66
CA ALA A 113 -16.07 -0.54 -15.40
C ALA A 113 -15.68 -0.71 -13.92
N GLU A 114 -16.61 -0.44 -13.00
CA GLU A 114 -16.46 -0.68 -11.56
C GLU A 114 -16.18 -2.17 -11.26
N ALA A 115 -16.98 -3.08 -11.80
CA ALA A 115 -16.79 -4.51 -11.64
C ALA A 115 -15.43 -4.98 -12.23
N THR A 116 -15.00 -4.40 -13.35
CA THR A 116 -13.68 -4.71 -13.94
C THR A 116 -12.53 -4.27 -13.04
N LEU A 117 -12.60 -3.06 -12.48
CA LEU A 117 -11.58 -2.58 -11.53
C LEU A 117 -11.55 -3.44 -10.28
N GLU A 118 -12.71 -3.77 -9.71
CA GLU A 118 -12.82 -4.65 -8.55
C GLU A 118 -12.22 -6.02 -8.83
N GLU A 119 -12.53 -6.65 -9.97
CA GLU A 119 -11.99 -7.94 -10.37
C GLU A 119 -10.45 -7.91 -10.49
N VAL A 120 -9.89 -6.86 -11.10
CA VAL A 120 -8.44 -6.66 -11.19
C VAL A 120 -7.82 -6.58 -9.80
N LEU A 121 -8.37 -5.76 -8.90
CA LEU A 121 -7.86 -5.62 -7.53
C LEU A 121 -8.00 -6.91 -6.72
N MET A 122 -9.12 -7.62 -6.86
CA MET A 122 -9.37 -8.90 -6.19
C MET A 122 -8.45 -10.02 -6.67
N SER A 123 -7.97 -9.96 -7.91
CA SER A 123 -7.03 -10.94 -8.47
C SER A 123 -5.61 -10.82 -7.87
N LEU A 124 -5.24 -9.66 -7.33
CA LEU A 124 -3.95 -9.42 -6.71
C LEU A 124 -3.83 -10.16 -5.37
N ARG A 125 -2.61 -10.51 -4.98
CA ARG A 125 -2.34 -11.08 -3.64
C ARG A 125 -2.46 -10.00 -2.57
N TYR A 126 -2.69 -10.40 -1.33
CA TYR A 126 -2.79 -9.47 -0.19
C TYR A 126 -1.61 -8.48 -0.11
N GLU A 127 -0.37 -8.98 -0.31
CA GLU A 127 0.84 -8.15 -0.28
C GLU A 127 0.88 -7.12 -1.41
N GLU A 128 0.41 -7.52 -2.60
CA GLU A 128 0.35 -6.65 -3.77
C GLU A 128 -0.68 -5.55 -3.58
N VAL A 129 -1.84 -5.87 -2.99
CA VAL A 129 -2.86 -4.87 -2.63
C VAL A 129 -2.33 -3.90 -1.58
N THR A 130 -1.62 -4.39 -0.54
CA THR A 130 -0.99 -3.53 0.47
C THR A 130 0.04 -2.59 -0.16
N ASP A 131 0.85 -3.10 -1.07
CA ASP A 131 1.85 -2.28 -1.77
C ASP A 131 1.19 -1.27 -2.70
N LEU A 132 0.07 -1.63 -3.33
CA LEU A 132 -0.68 -0.73 -4.21
C LEU A 132 -1.33 0.43 -3.43
N VAL A 133 -1.91 0.14 -2.25
CA VAL A 133 -2.41 1.18 -1.32
C VAL A 133 -1.28 2.11 -0.90
N THR A 134 -0.12 1.56 -0.54
CA THR A 134 1.05 2.36 -0.17
C THR A 134 1.46 3.28 -1.31
N LEU A 135 1.56 2.75 -2.53
CA LEU A 135 1.88 3.53 -3.73
C LEU A 135 0.87 4.65 -3.99
N MET A 136 -0.42 4.33 -3.89
CA MET A 136 -1.52 5.30 -4.03
C MET A 136 -1.39 6.43 -3.00
N LEU A 137 -1.13 6.12 -1.74
CA LEU A 137 -1.01 7.11 -0.67
C LEU A 137 0.24 7.98 -0.83
N ILE A 138 1.37 7.42 -1.27
CA ILE A 138 2.55 8.20 -1.66
C ILE A 138 2.18 9.22 -2.74
N GLY A 139 1.44 8.79 -3.76
CA GLY A 139 1.01 9.66 -4.85
C GLY A 139 -0.02 10.71 -4.46
N ALA A 140 -0.87 10.41 -3.49
CA ALA A 140 -1.90 11.33 -2.97
C ALA A 140 -1.32 12.35 -1.97
N GLY A 141 -0.42 11.91 -1.08
CA GLY A 141 0.05 12.69 0.07
C GLY A 141 1.27 13.56 -0.22
N LYS A 142 2.14 13.16 -1.15
CA LYS A 142 3.41 13.86 -1.48
C LYS A 142 4.44 13.95 -0.33
N ASP A 143 4.22 13.27 0.79
CA ASP A 143 5.05 13.36 2.00
C ASP A 143 6.22 12.35 2.02
N ALA A 144 6.52 11.71 0.90
CA ALA A 144 7.61 10.75 0.81
C ALA A 144 8.97 11.44 0.96
N ASP A 145 9.87 10.83 1.73
CA ASP A 145 11.23 11.36 1.93
C ASP A 145 12.03 11.28 0.62
N MET A 146 12.21 12.43 -0.01
CA MET A 146 12.91 12.56 -1.28
C MET A 146 14.44 12.44 -1.15
N THR A 147 15.00 12.30 0.06
CA THR A 147 16.43 12.04 0.27
C THR A 147 16.77 10.56 0.16
N LEU A 148 15.75 9.69 0.18
CA LEU A 148 15.86 8.24 0.00
C LEU A 148 15.77 7.86 -1.49
N ASP A 149 16.32 6.72 -1.88
CA ASP A 149 16.05 6.15 -3.21
C ASP A 149 14.61 5.62 -3.30
N GLY A 150 14.17 5.23 -4.49
CA GLY A 150 12.78 4.85 -4.71
C GLY A 150 12.33 3.67 -3.86
N THR A 151 13.18 2.65 -3.70
CA THR A 151 12.86 1.46 -2.90
C THR A 151 12.86 1.79 -1.40
N GLU A 152 13.87 2.51 -0.93
CA GLU A 152 13.96 2.95 0.46
C GLU A 152 12.79 3.86 0.82
N ARG A 153 12.43 4.80 -0.06
CA ARG A 153 11.29 5.70 0.09
C ARG A 153 9.97 4.95 0.22
N PHE A 154 9.78 3.92 -0.61
CA PHE A 154 8.60 3.07 -0.52
C PHE A 154 8.54 2.32 0.82
N LEU A 155 9.65 1.70 1.22
CA LEU A 155 9.72 0.91 2.45
C LEU A 155 9.54 1.76 3.71
N ASP A 156 10.09 2.98 3.70
CA ASP A 156 9.92 3.95 4.78
C ASP A 156 8.44 4.34 4.95
N TYR A 157 7.79 4.69 3.85
CA TYR A 157 6.38 5.04 3.87
C TYR A 157 5.48 3.84 4.22
N TRP A 158 5.81 2.66 3.72
CA TRP A 158 5.10 1.42 4.07
C TRP A 158 5.22 1.12 5.58
N ALA A 159 6.39 1.32 6.18
CA ALA A 159 6.60 1.14 7.62
C ALA A 159 5.70 2.08 8.43
N TYR A 160 5.66 3.36 8.06
CA TYR A 160 4.78 4.36 8.67
C TYR A 160 3.30 3.93 8.63
N LEU A 161 2.80 3.50 7.46
CA LEU A 161 1.41 3.05 7.31
C LEU A 161 1.10 1.79 8.11
N SER A 162 2.07 0.88 8.23
CA SER A 162 1.90 -0.37 8.98
C SER A 162 1.75 -0.12 10.49
N ASP A 163 2.39 0.90 11.03
CA ASP A 163 2.27 1.29 12.44
C ASP A 163 0.87 1.88 12.75
N GLU A 164 0.23 2.54 11.78
CA GLU A 164 -1.11 3.12 11.92
C GLU A 164 -2.24 2.08 11.85
N ASN A 165 -1.95 0.84 11.43
CA ASN A 165 -2.90 -0.28 11.34
C ASN A 165 -4.21 0.09 10.60
N LEU A 166 -4.07 0.77 9.46
CA LEU A 166 -5.18 1.43 8.76
C LEU A 166 -6.22 0.48 8.16
N PHE A 167 -5.86 -0.79 7.93
CA PHE A 167 -6.74 -1.75 7.24
C PHE A 167 -6.71 -3.12 7.90
N ASP A 168 -7.89 -3.67 8.14
CA ASP A 168 -8.06 -4.97 8.81
C ASP A 168 -7.86 -6.16 7.85
N ASN A 169 -8.19 -5.99 6.56
CA ASN A 169 -8.16 -7.07 5.58
C ASN A 169 -8.03 -6.52 4.14
N LYS A 170 -7.90 -7.44 3.17
CA LYS A 170 -7.76 -7.12 1.75
C LYS A 170 -8.97 -6.39 1.19
N GLU A 171 -10.16 -6.80 1.58
CA GLU A 171 -11.43 -6.24 1.10
C GLU A 171 -11.56 -4.77 1.51
N SER A 172 -11.20 -4.42 2.76
CA SER A 172 -11.23 -3.02 3.22
C SER A 172 -10.24 -2.14 2.46
N MET A 173 -9.06 -2.66 2.11
CA MET A 173 -8.09 -1.95 1.27
C MET A 173 -8.64 -1.70 -0.13
N ILE A 174 -9.27 -2.71 -0.74
CA ILE A 174 -9.87 -2.59 -2.08
C ILE A 174 -11.00 -1.56 -2.06
N THR A 175 -11.93 -1.67 -1.11
CA THR A 175 -13.01 -0.68 -0.95
C THR A 175 -12.45 0.73 -0.82
N TYR A 176 -11.43 0.90 0.02
CA TYR A 176 -10.78 2.19 0.20
C TYR A 176 -10.18 2.75 -1.10
N MET A 177 -9.53 1.92 -1.92
CA MET A 177 -9.00 2.35 -3.22
C MET A 177 -10.11 2.70 -4.21
N MET A 178 -11.19 1.89 -4.26
CA MET A 178 -12.32 2.12 -5.15
C MET A 178 -13.05 3.44 -4.88
N GLU A 179 -13.04 3.90 -3.63
CA GLU A 179 -13.63 5.19 -3.23
C GLU A 179 -12.75 6.40 -3.57
N LYS A 180 -11.50 6.19 -4.01
CA LYS A 180 -10.57 7.31 -4.30
C LYS A 180 -10.67 7.77 -5.75
N GLU A 181 -11.16 8.97 -5.91
CA GLU A 181 -11.05 9.70 -7.17
C GLU A 181 -9.99 10.80 -7.02
N PRO A 182 -9.00 10.87 -7.89
CA PRO A 182 -8.70 10.06 -9.08
C PRO A 182 -7.66 8.96 -8.80
N LEU A 183 -8.06 7.72 -8.54
CA LEU A 183 -7.16 6.60 -8.23
C LEU A 183 -5.99 6.46 -9.22
N ALA A 184 -6.29 6.50 -10.53
CA ALA A 184 -5.29 6.38 -11.58
C ALA A 184 -4.18 7.44 -11.47
N GLN A 185 -4.55 8.69 -11.16
CA GLN A 185 -3.58 9.79 -11.00
C GLN A 185 -2.71 9.59 -9.75
N TYR A 186 -3.28 9.10 -8.65
CA TYR A 186 -2.53 8.82 -7.44
C TYR A 186 -1.51 7.71 -7.66
N LEU A 187 -1.90 6.61 -8.33
CA LEU A 187 -0.99 5.52 -8.66
C LEU A 187 0.14 6.00 -9.59
N GLN A 188 -0.19 6.75 -10.64
CA GLN A 188 0.82 7.29 -11.55
C GLN A 188 1.76 8.26 -10.82
N SER A 189 1.22 9.16 -10.00
CA SER A 189 2.04 10.09 -9.19
C SER A 189 2.95 9.34 -8.21
N GLY A 190 2.47 8.24 -7.63
CA GLY A 190 3.27 7.37 -6.77
C GLY A 190 4.45 6.77 -7.51
N LEU A 191 4.23 6.18 -8.70
CA LEU A 191 5.30 5.67 -9.56
C LEU A 191 6.31 6.77 -9.92
N ASP A 192 5.83 7.94 -10.29
CA ASP A 192 6.68 9.08 -10.65
C ASP A 192 7.54 9.53 -9.46
N ILE A 193 6.98 9.51 -8.24
CA ILE A 193 7.70 9.84 -7.01
C ILE A 193 8.77 8.79 -6.70
N LEU A 194 8.45 7.50 -6.83
CA LEU A 194 9.42 6.42 -6.61
C LEU A 194 10.55 6.41 -7.64
N ASN A 195 10.26 6.78 -8.87
CA ASN A 195 11.27 6.84 -9.95
C ASN A 195 12.16 8.09 -9.91
N LYS A 196 11.86 9.08 -9.04
CA LYS A 196 12.74 10.25 -8.89
C LYS A 196 14.03 9.87 -8.17
N PRO A 197 15.19 10.34 -8.64
CA PRO A 197 16.45 10.13 -7.94
C PRO A 197 16.40 10.75 -6.53
N ALA A 198 17.19 10.16 -5.63
CA ALA A 198 17.38 10.74 -4.31
C ALA A 198 17.95 12.17 -4.41
N ARG A 199 17.40 13.10 -3.64
CA ARG A 199 17.93 14.45 -3.53
C ARG A 199 19.12 14.45 -2.60
N ALA A 200 20.17 15.19 -2.94
CA ALA A 200 21.26 15.42 -2.01
C ALA A 200 20.71 16.02 -0.71
N LYS A 201 21.14 15.49 0.44
CA LYS A 201 20.82 16.08 1.74
C LYS A 201 21.39 17.49 1.74
N GLN A 202 20.53 18.50 1.91
CA GLN A 202 21.00 19.88 2.12
C GLN A 202 21.79 19.92 3.43
N ASN A 203 23.03 20.37 3.37
CA ASN A 203 23.83 20.53 4.56
C ASN A 203 23.18 21.65 5.41
N PRO A 204 22.93 21.43 6.72
CA PRO A 204 22.36 22.47 7.57
C PRO A 204 23.27 23.71 7.70
N GLU A 205 24.54 23.65 7.26
CA GLU A 205 25.48 24.76 7.25
C GLU A 205 25.21 25.80 6.15
N ASP A 206 24.46 25.45 5.09
CA ASP A 206 24.13 26.36 3.98
C ASP A 206 23.09 27.45 4.37
N PHE A 207 22.50 27.39 5.56
CA PHE A 207 21.54 28.38 6.05
C PHE A 207 22.16 29.54 6.87
N ASN A 208 23.47 29.53 7.11
CA ASN A 208 24.13 30.56 7.93
C ASN A 208 24.83 31.67 7.13
N GLU A 209 24.63 31.74 5.82
CA GLU A 209 25.21 32.81 4.97
C GLU A 209 24.14 33.69 4.30
N LEU A 210 23.16 34.20 5.07
CA LEU A 210 22.28 35.30 4.63
C LEU A 210 22.08 36.31 5.75
#